data_380ed8aeb9535620264a31547c9182d4
#
_entry.id   380ed8aeb9535620264a31547c9182d4
#
_cell.length_a   1.000
_cell.length_b   1.000
_cell.length_c   1.000
_cell.angle_alpha   90.00
_cell.angle_beta   90.00
_cell.angle_gamma   90.00
#
_symmetry.space_group_name_H-M   'P 1'
#
loop_
_entity.id
_entity.type
_entity.pdbx_description
1 polymer ?
#
loop_
_entity_poly.entity_id
_entity_poly.type
_entity_poly.pdbx_seq_one_letter_code
_entity_poly.pdbx_strand_id
1 'polypeptide(L)'
;MHRQPWQARALLIAAGLSELAVVAASSATPVSGPGQGSGPVARVLGLTVPPAGKVGYPPIDIPKPVADDVFIVDSLLPGPMGTALPVRMTVIRLGNGDLLLHSPTQFSDALKTELEKIGRIRHLMAPNVAHWTFLEAWQRACPDVTTWSAPGLRERSQVKKSGVRLDHDLSSFPPTAWIGITLVEVVGGLGFSEIALFHQASRTLVLTDLVLNLEASKLPAPIRPLARLFGVTAPDGMPPPYLRAAIKRDRASATKAASRLLELKPERVIFAHGLWFERDATNALRRSLRWLLG
;
A
#
# COMPACT_ATOMS: atom_id res chain seq x y z
N MET A 1 1.18 0.05 -39.09
CA MET A 1 0.67 1.12 -38.19
C MET A 1 1.71 1.37 -37.10
N HIS A 2 2.49 2.44 -37.25
CA HIS A 2 3.60 2.82 -36.35
C HIS A 2 3.02 3.40 -35.05
N ARG A 3 3.30 2.75 -33.92
CA ARG A 3 3.01 3.31 -32.59
C ARG A 3 4.02 4.44 -32.31
N GLN A 4 3.52 5.61 -31.98
CA GLN A 4 4.31 6.83 -31.72
C GLN A 4 5.17 6.65 -30.45
N PRO A 5 6.47 6.93 -30.45
CA PRO A 5 7.41 6.64 -29.36
C PRO A 5 7.21 7.47 -28.09
N TRP A 6 6.43 8.56 -28.12
CA TRP A 6 6.17 9.40 -26.96
C TRP A 6 5.12 8.80 -25.99
N GLN A 7 4.20 7.95 -26.47
CA GLN A 7 3.23 7.25 -25.62
C GLN A 7 3.91 6.20 -24.72
N ALA A 8 4.98 5.57 -25.20
CA ALA A 8 5.78 4.66 -24.40
C ALA A 8 6.60 5.39 -23.30
N ARG A 9 7.06 6.62 -23.57
CA ARG A 9 7.81 7.42 -22.59
C ARG A 9 6.92 8.01 -21.49
N ALA A 10 5.71 8.43 -21.79
CA ALA A 10 4.76 8.91 -20.78
C ALA A 10 4.26 7.77 -19.87
N LEU A 11 4.08 6.57 -20.41
CA LEU A 11 3.80 5.35 -19.62
C LEU A 11 4.98 4.95 -18.74
N LEU A 12 6.22 5.09 -19.20
CA LEU A 12 7.43 4.78 -18.44
C LEU A 12 7.67 5.75 -17.27
N ILE A 13 7.29 7.02 -17.39
CA ILE A 13 7.42 8.00 -16.30
C ILE A 13 6.30 7.79 -15.26
N ALA A 14 5.11 7.40 -15.67
CA ALA A 14 3.97 7.12 -14.79
C ALA A 14 4.05 5.73 -14.15
N ALA A 15 4.53 4.72 -14.88
CA ALA A 15 4.86 3.39 -14.35
C ALA A 15 6.12 3.41 -13.49
N GLY A 16 7.03 4.36 -13.74
CA GLY A 16 8.31 4.47 -13.04
C GLY A 16 8.20 4.66 -11.53
N LEU A 17 7.09 5.20 -11.01
CA LEU A 17 6.89 5.28 -9.55
C LEU A 17 6.40 3.96 -8.93
N SER A 18 5.71 3.11 -9.68
CA SER A 18 5.26 1.79 -9.19
C SER A 18 6.17 0.64 -9.65
N GLU A 19 6.73 0.69 -10.86
CA GLU A 19 7.66 -0.35 -11.35
C GLU A 19 9.09 -0.16 -10.84
N LEU A 20 9.54 1.05 -10.58
CA LEU A 20 10.84 1.31 -9.92
C LEU A 20 10.86 0.80 -8.47
N ALA A 21 9.71 0.79 -7.78
CA ALA A 21 9.59 0.16 -6.49
C ALA A 21 9.73 -1.38 -6.59
N VAL A 22 9.19 -1.99 -7.64
CA VAL A 22 9.25 -3.45 -7.87
C VAL A 22 10.64 -3.89 -8.33
N VAL A 23 11.32 -3.12 -9.19
CA VAL A 23 12.68 -3.43 -9.68
C VAL A 23 13.74 -3.24 -8.59
N ALA A 24 13.59 -2.23 -7.73
CA ALA A 24 14.51 -2.02 -6.61
C ALA A 24 14.44 -3.13 -5.55
N ALA A 25 13.25 -3.71 -5.34
CA ALA A 25 13.07 -4.81 -4.40
C ALA A 25 13.60 -6.16 -4.94
N SER A 26 13.62 -6.33 -6.27
CA SER A 26 14.09 -7.58 -6.91
C SER A 26 15.62 -7.70 -7.00
N SER A 27 16.37 -6.63 -6.80
CA SER A 27 17.84 -6.60 -6.85
C SER A 27 18.53 -6.53 -5.47
N ALA A 28 17.77 -6.53 -4.38
CA ALA A 28 18.31 -6.52 -3.02
C ALA A 28 18.71 -7.93 -2.59
N THR A 29 19.99 -8.27 -2.74
CA THR A 29 20.61 -9.38 -2.00
C THR A 29 20.51 -9.08 -0.49
N PRO A 30 20.29 -10.10 0.35
CA PRO A 30 20.20 -9.91 1.80
C PRO A 30 21.56 -9.43 2.33
N VAL A 31 21.62 -8.21 2.79
CA VAL A 31 22.76 -7.70 3.55
C VAL A 31 22.47 -7.96 5.03
N SER A 32 23.15 -8.95 5.58
CA SER A 32 23.22 -9.22 7.01
C SER A 32 24.10 -8.16 7.69
N GLY A 33 23.54 -7.41 8.67
CA GLY A 33 24.32 -6.61 9.61
C GLY A 33 23.74 -5.21 9.87
N PRO A 34 23.79 -4.71 11.13
CA PRO A 34 23.37 -3.37 11.48
C PRO A 34 24.48 -2.39 11.05
N GLY A 35 24.32 -1.79 9.90
CA GLY A 35 25.27 -0.80 9.40
C GLY A 35 24.62 0.13 8.40
N GLN A 36 24.59 1.40 8.72
CA GLN A 36 24.27 2.50 7.80
C GLN A 36 25.20 2.39 6.58
N GLY A 37 24.70 1.78 5.49
CA GLY A 37 25.45 1.60 4.26
C GLY A 37 24.71 2.22 3.07
N SER A 38 25.04 3.48 2.74
CA SER A 38 24.80 3.99 1.38
C SER A 38 25.51 3.08 0.39
N GLY A 39 24.77 2.45 -0.55
CA GLY A 39 25.35 1.60 -1.59
C GLY A 39 26.41 2.34 -2.40
N PRO A 40 27.36 1.62 -3.05
CA PRO A 40 28.52 2.20 -3.70
C PRO A 40 28.19 3.28 -4.76
N VAL A 41 27.03 3.18 -5.44
CA VAL A 41 26.59 4.17 -6.43
C VAL A 41 26.12 5.47 -5.75
N ALA A 42 25.47 5.41 -4.59
CA ALA A 42 25.04 6.59 -3.84
C ALA A 42 26.24 7.38 -3.29
N ARG A 43 27.32 6.69 -2.91
CA ARG A 43 28.57 7.32 -2.47
C ARG A 43 29.28 8.09 -3.59
N VAL A 44 29.25 7.56 -4.80
CA VAL A 44 29.89 8.21 -5.98
C VAL A 44 29.14 9.48 -6.39
N LEU A 45 27.83 9.57 -6.16
CA LEU A 45 27.00 10.72 -6.54
C LEU A 45 26.75 11.70 -5.39
N GLY A 46 27.32 11.48 -4.19
CA GLY A 46 27.12 12.35 -3.03
C GLY A 46 25.68 12.42 -2.52
N LEU A 47 24.85 11.41 -2.85
CA LEU A 47 23.44 11.37 -2.48
C LEU A 47 23.31 10.77 -1.08
N THR A 48 22.91 11.59 -0.13
CA THR A 48 22.55 11.14 1.22
C THR A 48 21.08 10.73 1.24
N VAL A 49 20.79 9.54 1.79
CA VAL A 49 19.40 9.13 2.08
C VAL A 49 18.80 10.16 3.06
N PRO A 50 17.69 10.80 2.73
CA PRO A 50 17.08 11.78 3.64
C PRO A 50 16.79 11.13 5.00
N PRO A 51 16.94 11.86 6.13
CA PRO A 51 16.55 11.35 7.44
C PRO A 51 15.11 10.84 7.42
N ALA A 52 14.84 9.70 8.05
CA ALA A 52 13.51 9.05 8.06
C ALA A 52 12.38 10.02 8.46
N GLY A 53 12.63 10.94 9.39
CA GLY A 53 11.67 11.96 9.80
C GLY A 53 11.30 13.01 8.74
N LYS A 54 12.15 13.19 7.71
CA LYS A 54 11.85 14.12 6.61
C LYS A 54 10.95 13.50 5.53
N VAL A 55 10.95 12.18 5.39
CA VAL A 55 10.22 11.47 4.33
C VAL A 55 9.12 10.60 4.90
N GLY A 56 9.39 9.86 5.98
CA GLY A 56 8.46 8.92 6.60
C GLY A 56 7.62 9.52 7.73
N TYR A 57 6.98 8.63 8.47
CA TYR A 57 6.12 8.91 9.63
C TYR A 57 6.65 8.17 10.87
N PRO A 58 7.65 8.72 11.57
CA PRO A 58 8.25 8.07 12.75
C PRO A 58 7.26 7.80 13.88
N PRO A 59 7.49 6.75 14.70
CA PRO A 59 8.58 5.78 14.57
C PRO A 59 8.39 4.87 13.36
N ILE A 60 9.52 4.50 12.70
CA ILE A 60 9.54 3.65 11.52
C ILE A 60 9.70 2.21 11.96
N ASP A 61 9.04 1.27 11.26
CA ASP A 61 9.08 -0.18 11.48
C ASP A 61 8.70 -0.60 12.91
N ILE A 62 7.82 0.19 13.55
CA ILE A 62 7.27 -0.08 14.87
C ILE A 62 5.74 -0.01 14.80
N PRO A 63 4.99 -0.99 15.35
CA PRO A 63 3.54 -0.94 15.41
C PRO A 63 3.06 0.23 16.27
N LYS A 64 2.18 1.04 15.72
CA LYS A 64 1.55 2.19 16.38
C LYS A 64 0.05 1.94 16.51
N PRO A 65 -0.55 2.01 17.70
CA PRO A 65 -1.99 1.84 17.86
C PRO A 65 -2.73 3.02 17.22
N VAL A 66 -3.81 2.72 16.51
CA VAL A 66 -4.71 3.70 15.87
C VAL A 66 -6.10 3.64 16.49
N ALA A 67 -6.55 2.44 16.77
CA ALA A 67 -7.81 2.14 17.46
C ALA A 67 -7.68 0.77 18.11
N ASP A 68 -8.71 0.36 18.87
CA ASP A 68 -8.76 -1.00 19.41
C ASP A 68 -8.59 -2.01 18.28
N ASP A 69 -7.65 -2.93 18.46
CA ASP A 69 -7.30 -4.00 17.52
C ASP A 69 -6.79 -3.55 16.14
N VAL A 70 -6.51 -2.24 15.94
CA VAL A 70 -5.97 -1.70 14.69
C VAL A 70 -4.68 -0.94 14.95
N PHE A 71 -3.61 -1.35 14.24
CA PHE A 71 -2.29 -0.74 14.33
C PHE A 71 -1.78 -0.41 12.92
N ILE A 72 -0.85 0.54 12.83
CA ILE A 72 -0.12 0.84 11.60
C ILE A 72 1.38 0.67 11.81
N VAL A 73 2.07 0.26 10.77
CA VAL A 73 3.53 0.25 10.70
C VAL A 73 3.92 1.09 9.50
N ASP A 74 4.48 2.27 9.77
CA ASP A 74 5.06 3.09 8.71
C ASP A 74 6.49 2.63 8.44
N SER A 75 6.84 2.53 7.17
CA SER A 75 8.14 2.09 6.68
C SER A 75 8.59 2.93 5.50
N LEU A 76 9.82 2.75 5.06
CA LEU A 76 10.39 3.41 3.89
C LEU A 76 10.81 2.38 2.86
N LEU A 77 10.27 2.48 1.66
CA LEU A 77 10.74 1.72 0.52
C LEU A 77 11.87 2.49 -0.16
N PRO A 78 13.10 1.94 -0.21
CA PRO A 78 14.19 2.58 -0.94
C PRO A 78 13.85 2.77 -2.42
N GLY A 79 14.02 3.98 -2.91
CA GLY A 79 13.86 4.34 -4.31
C GLY A 79 15.17 4.62 -5.00
N PRO A 80 15.15 4.86 -6.32
CA PRO A 80 16.36 5.18 -7.10
C PRO A 80 16.98 6.50 -6.62
N MET A 81 18.30 6.64 -6.82
CA MET A 81 19.08 7.83 -6.48
C MET A 81 18.96 8.29 -5.02
N GLY A 82 18.83 7.33 -4.07
CA GLY A 82 18.72 7.64 -2.64
C GLY A 82 17.37 8.25 -2.22
N THR A 83 16.35 8.21 -3.08
CA THR A 83 14.99 8.56 -2.70
C THR A 83 14.37 7.47 -1.81
N ALA A 84 13.34 7.81 -1.08
CA ALA A 84 12.56 6.84 -0.33
C ALA A 84 11.06 7.16 -0.48
N LEU A 85 10.25 6.11 -0.61
CA LEU A 85 8.81 6.22 -0.66
C LEU A 85 8.24 5.77 0.71
N PRO A 86 7.47 6.61 1.40
CA PRO A 86 6.76 6.17 2.60
C PRO A 86 5.69 5.14 2.22
N VAL A 87 5.72 4.01 2.91
CA VAL A 87 4.76 2.92 2.78
C VAL A 87 4.19 2.57 4.14
N ARG A 88 2.99 2.00 4.16
CA ARG A 88 2.33 1.63 5.41
C ARG A 88 1.70 0.26 5.31
N MET A 89 1.97 -0.58 6.30
CA MET A 89 1.21 -1.78 6.61
C MET A 89 0.15 -1.44 7.65
N THR A 90 -1.05 -1.99 7.49
CA THR A 90 -2.05 -1.98 8.56
C THR A 90 -2.12 -3.38 9.18
N VAL A 91 -2.15 -3.42 10.51
CA VAL A 91 -2.22 -4.66 11.27
C VAL A 91 -3.56 -4.68 12.01
N ILE A 92 -4.31 -5.76 11.84
CA ILE A 92 -5.57 -5.97 12.54
C ILE A 92 -5.44 -7.20 13.42
N ARG A 93 -5.73 -7.05 14.69
CA ARG A 93 -5.88 -8.17 15.61
C ARG A 93 -7.32 -8.68 15.52
N LEU A 94 -7.48 -9.90 15.07
CA LEU A 94 -8.77 -10.56 14.94
C LEU A 94 -9.27 -11.03 16.32
N GLY A 95 -10.56 -11.28 16.43
CA GLY A 95 -11.19 -11.67 17.71
C GLY A 95 -10.64 -12.96 18.35
N ASN A 96 -9.94 -13.80 17.60
CA ASN A 96 -9.24 -14.99 18.11
C ASN A 96 -7.78 -14.72 18.51
N GLY A 97 -7.32 -13.47 18.47
CA GLY A 97 -5.96 -13.05 18.78
C GLY A 97 -4.95 -13.21 17.65
N ASP A 98 -5.37 -13.65 16.47
CA ASP A 98 -4.51 -13.74 15.29
C ASP A 98 -4.34 -12.36 14.64
N LEU A 99 -3.16 -12.12 14.06
CA LEU A 99 -2.88 -10.90 13.32
C LEU A 99 -3.08 -11.09 11.82
N LEU A 100 -3.77 -10.13 11.22
CA LEU A 100 -3.85 -9.91 9.79
C LEU A 100 -2.95 -8.75 9.40
N LEU A 101 -1.92 -9.00 8.60
CA LEU A 101 -1.04 -8.00 8.04
C LEU A 101 -1.55 -7.59 6.64
N HIS A 102 -2.14 -6.42 6.55
CA HIS A 102 -2.64 -5.85 5.30
C HIS A 102 -1.55 -5.03 4.62
N SER A 103 -1.19 -5.38 3.39
CA SER A 103 -0.08 -4.74 2.66
C SER A 103 1.24 -4.77 3.45
N PRO A 104 1.80 -5.96 3.74
CA PRO A 104 3.01 -6.08 4.56
C PRO A 104 4.15 -5.22 4.03
N THR A 105 4.86 -4.54 4.93
CA THR A 105 6.11 -3.82 4.66
C THR A 105 7.31 -4.76 4.71
N GLN A 106 8.50 -4.24 4.48
CA GLN A 106 9.72 -5.03 4.52
C GLN A 106 9.84 -5.79 5.84
N PHE A 107 10.16 -7.07 5.74
CA PHE A 107 10.36 -7.93 6.91
C PHE A 107 11.63 -7.54 7.67
N SER A 108 11.56 -7.60 9.01
CA SER A 108 12.71 -7.69 9.90
C SER A 108 12.34 -8.49 11.16
N ASP A 109 13.32 -9.15 11.77
CA ASP A 109 13.09 -9.90 13.01
C ASP A 109 12.63 -8.99 14.14
N ALA A 110 13.13 -7.76 14.20
CA ALA A 110 12.71 -6.76 15.18
C ALA A 110 11.22 -6.42 15.04
N LEU A 111 10.75 -6.15 13.81
CA LEU A 111 9.33 -5.86 13.55
C LEU A 111 8.45 -7.07 13.86
N LYS A 112 8.89 -8.28 13.48
CA LYS A 112 8.19 -9.53 13.83
C LYS A 112 8.01 -9.66 15.33
N THR A 113 9.09 -9.46 16.10
CA THR A 113 9.06 -9.54 17.58
C THR A 113 8.08 -8.52 18.18
N GLU A 114 8.04 -7.29 17.68
CA GLU A 114 7.07 -6.29 18.16
C GLU A 114 5.62 -6.67 17.82
N LEU A 115 5.37 -7.22 16.64
CA LEU A 115 4.04 -7.70 16.26
C LEU A 115 3.59 -8.90 17.09
N GLU A 116 4.49 -9.82 17.39
CA GLU A 116 4.18 -11.02 18.22
C GLU A 116 3.80 -10.69 19.67
N LYS A 117 4.15 -9.51 20.17
CA LYS A 117 3.64 -8.99 21.45
C LYS A 117 2.14 -8.62 21.40
N ILE A 118 1.63 -8.33 20.20
CA ILE A 118 0.23 -7.94 19.98
C ILE A 118 -0.64 -9.17 19.73
N GLY A 119 -0.14 -10.16 18.99
CA GLY A 119 -0.86 -11.38 18.64
C GLY A 119 -0.06 -12.28 17.71
N ARG A 120 -0.64 -13.41 17.32
CA ARG A 120 0.03 -14.38 16.43
C ARG A 120 -0.13 -13.94 14.98
N ILE A 121 0.97 -13.83 14.23
CA ILE A 121 0.94 -13.53 12.79
C ILE A 121 0.42 -14.78 12.07
N ARG A 122 -0.79 -14.70 11.49
CA ARG A 122 -1.46 -15.82 10.81
C ARG A 122 -1.97 -15.50 9.41
N HIS A 123 -2.21 -14.23 9.11
CA HIS A 123 -2.75 -13.84 7.82
C HIS A 123 -1.92 -12.74 7.19
N LEU A 124 -1.53 -12.95 5.93
CA LEU A 124 -0.93 -11.94 5.07
C LEU A 124 -1.92 -11.57 3.97
N MET A 125 -2.09 -10.30 3.70
CA MET A 125 -3.02 -9.83 2.67
C MET A 125 -2.29 -8.95 1.65
N ALA A 126 -2.34 -9.36 0.38
CA ALA A 126 -2.01 -8.54 -0.78
C ALA A 126 -3.30 -7.92 -1.32
N PRO A 127 -3.65 -6.69 -0.92
CA PRO A 127 -4.95 -6.10 -1.21
C PRO A 127 -5.13 -5.64 -2.66
N ASN A 128 -4.06 -5.56 -3.44
CA ASN A 128 -4.08 -5.25 -4.86
C ASN A 128 -2.89 -5.88 -5.59
N VAL A 129 -2.78 -5.64 -6.89
CA VAL A 129 -1.76 -6.23 -7.76
C VAL A 129 -0.35 -5.62 -7.60
N ALA A 130 -0.16 -4.62 -6.76
CA ALA A 130 1.14 -3.97 -6.48
C ALA A 130 1.68 -4.32 -5.07
N HIS A 131 0.80 -4.55 -4.10
CA HIS A 131 1.15 -4.69 -2.68
C HIS A 131 1.43 -6.14 -2.25
N TRP A 132 2.35 -6.82 -2.94
CA TRP A 132 2.71 -8.22 -2.70
C TRP A 132 4.22 -8.46 -2.49
N THR A 133 5.05 -7.47 -2.80
CA THR A 133 6.50 -7.59 -2.92
C THR A 133 7.19 -8.17 -1.67
N PHE A 134 6.67 -7.89 -0.50
CA PHE A 134 7.29 -8.34 0.75
C PHE A 134 6.71 -9.64 1.32
N LEU A 135 5.69 -10.24 0.68
CA LEU A 135 5.03 -11.45 1.17
C LEU A 135 5.99 -12.61 1.36
N GLU A 136 6.89 -12.85 0.40
CA GLU A 136 7.81 -13.99 0.43
C GLU A 136 8.71 -13.99 1.67
N ALA A 137 9.22 -12.81 2.08
CA ALA A 137 10.06 -12.69 3.26
C ALA A 137 9.27 -13.01 4.55
N TRP A 138 8.03 -12.54 4.65
CA TRP A 138 7.14 -12.85 5.76
C TRP A 138 6.76 -14.34 5.79
N GLN A 139 6.49 -14.95 4.63
CA GLN A 139 6.18 -16.39 4.53
C GLN A 139 7.33 -17.27 4.97
N ARG A 140 8.57 -16.91 4.63
CA ARG A 140 9.76 -17.64 5.09
C ARG A 140 9.94 -17.55 6.62
N ALA A 141 9.68 -16.39 7.19
CA ALA A 141 9.83 -16.15 8.64
C ALA A 141 8.64 -16.69 9.45
N CYS A 142 7.48 -16.84 8.83
CA CYS A 142 6.25 -17.31 9.45
C CYS A 142 5.61 -18.38 8.52
N PRO A 143 6.11 -19.63 8.50
CA PRO A 143 5.69 -20.64 7.51
C PRO A 143 4.21 -21.02 7.58
N ASP A 144 3.60 -20.88 8.76
CA ASP A 144 2.20 -21.24 9.03
C ASP A 144 1.19 -20.14 8.66
N VAL A 145 1.63 -19.05 8.03
CA VAL A 145 0.70 -17.99 7.60
C VAL A 145 -0.10 -18.40 6.38
N THR A 146 -1.34 -17.95 6.35
CA THR A 146 -2.22 -18.02 5.17
C THR A 146 -2.15 -16.71 4.43
N THR A 147 -1.88 -16.76 3.13
CA THR A 147 -1.78 -15.57 2.27
C THR A 147 -3.03 -15.41 1.42
N TRP A 148 -3.60 -14.22 1.50
CA TRP A 148 -4.81 -13.79 0.81
C TRP A 148 -4.48 -12.74 -0.24
N SER A 149 -4.95 -12.92 -1.46
CA SER A 149 -4.62 -12.03 -2.58
C SER A 149 -5.83 -11.40 -3.22
N ALA A 150 -5.70 -10.17 -3.68
CA ALA A 150 -6.70 -9.57 -4.56
C ALA A 150 -6.82 -10.36 -5.88
N PRO A 151 -8.00 -10.38 -6.51
CA PRO A 151 -8.18 -10.98 -7.81
C PRO A 151 -7.18 -10.47 -8.86
N GLY A 152 -6.71 -11.33 -9.74
CA GLY A 152 -5.77 -11.01 -10.82
C GLY A 152 -4.29 -10.98 -10.40
N LEU A 153 -3.97 -11.10 -9.11
CA LEU A 153 -2.57 -11.10 -8.67
C LEU A 153 -1.82 -12.35 -9.13
N ARG A 154 -2.45 -13.53 -9.10
CA ARG A 154 -1.85 -14.82 -9.53
C ARG A 154 -1.42 -14.81 -10.99
N GLU A 155 -2.14 -14.06 -11.83
CA GLU A 155 -1.93 -14.02 -13.27
C GLU A 155 -0.72 -13.19 -13.66
N ARG A 156 -0.23 -12.33 -12.76
CA ARG A 156 0.91 -11.46 -13.03
C ARG A 156 2.20 -12.27 -13.22
N SER A 157 2.90 -11.98 -14.31
CA SER A 157 4.14 -12.71 -14.67
C SER A 157 5.24 -12.57 -13.61
N GLN A 158 5.32 -11.43 -12.92
CA GLN A 158 6.27 -11.21 -11.84
C GLN A 158 5.97 -12.12 -10.64
N VAL A 159 4.68 -12.27 -10.28
CA VAL A 159 4.25 -13.16 -9.19
C VAL A 159 4.50 -14.61 -9.53
N LYS A 160 4.18 -15.04 -10.75
CA LYS A 160 4.44 -16.41 -11.22
C LYS A 160 5.93 -16.78 -11.20
N LYS A 161 6.82 -15.80 -11.34
CA LYS A 161 8.28 -15.97 -11.30
C LYS A 161 8.89 -15.80 -9.92
N SER A 162 8.11 -15.36 -8.93
CA SER A 162 8.53 -15.22 -7.54
C SER A 162 8.31 -16.51 -6.77
N GLY A 163 8.89 -16.58 -5.56
CA GLY A 163 8.62 -17.67 -4.61
C GLY A 163 7.37 -17.45 -3.75
N VAL A 164 6.55 -16.44 -4.06
CA VAL A 164 5.37 -16.09 -3.25
C VAL A 164 4.29 -17.15 -3.40
N ARG A 165 3.84 -17.67 -2.25
CA ARG A 165 2.67 -18.55 -2.14
C ARG A 165 1.41 -17.70 -1.97
N LEU A 166 0.43 -17.88 -2.82
CA LEU A 166 -0.90 -17.28 -2.69
C LEU A 166 -1.89 -18.40 -2.39
N ASP A 167 -2.38 -18.50 -1.15
CA ASP A 167 -3.21 -19.62 -0.72
C ASP A 167 -4.66 -19.42 -1.19
N HIS A 168 -5.21 -18.21 -1.02
CA HIS A 168 -6.60 -17.90 -1.38
C HIS A 168 -6.72 -16.57 -2.09
N ASP A 169 -7.68 -16.48 -2.99
CA ASP A 169 -8.11 -15.23 -3.57
C ASP A 169 -9.24 -14.62 -2.75
N LEU A 170 -9.16 -13.30 -2.53
CA LEU A 170 -10.19 -12.53 -1.83
C LEU A 170 -11.37 -12.22 -2.76
N SER A 171 -12.51 -12.00 -2.15
CA SER A 171 -13.71 -11.48 -2.79
C SER A 171 -14.39 -10.47 -1.85
N SER A 172 -15.60 -10.06 -2.19
CA SER A 172 -16.42 -9.23 -1.27
C SER A 172 -16.89 -9.98 -0.01
N PHE A 173 -16.62 -11.30 0.06
CA PHE A 173 -16.95 -12.11 1.23
C PHE A 173 -15.66 -12.37 2.02
N PRO A 174 -15.58 -11.90 3.28
CA PRO A 174 -14.42 -12.17 4.11
C PRO A 174 -14.33 -13.65 4.49
N PRO A 175 -13.13 -14.18 4.75
CA PRO A 175 -12.95 -15.49 5.35
C PRO A 175 -13.75 -15.60 6.65
N THR A 176 -14.29 -16.77 6.94
CA THR A 176 -15.14 -17.01 8.13
C THR A 176 -14.44 -16.70 9.46
N ALA A 177 -13.11 -16.83 9.49
CA ALA A 177 -12.30 -16.49 10.68
C ALA A 177 -12.17 -14.96 10.91
N TRP A 178 -12.52 -14.11 9.94
CA TRP A 178 -12.39 -12.66 10.04
C TRP A 178 -13.70 -12.01 10.52
N ILE A 179 -14.15 -12.41 11.69
CA ILE A 179 -15.36 -11.86 12.30
C ILE A 179 -15.20 -10.36 12.53
N GLY A 180 -16.23 -9.57 12.18
CA GLY A 180 -16.19 -8.11 12.31
C GLY A 180 -15.44 -7.38 11.19
N ILE A 181 -15.03 -8.10 10.13
CA ILE A 181 -14.44 -7.51 8.93
C ILE A 181 -15.46 -7.51 7.79
N THR A 182 -15.54 -6.39 7.08
CA THR A 182 -16.25 -6.28 5.80
C THR A 182 -15.24 -6.02 4.71
N LEU A 183 -15.36 -6.71 3.58
CA LEU A 183 -14.56 -6.47 2.40
C LEU A 183 -15.39 -5.77 1.32
N VAL A 184 -14.76 -4.84 0.61
CA VAL A 184 -15.34 -4.20 -0.57
C VAL A 184 -14.34 -4.31 -1.71
N GLU A 185 -14.71 -5.00 -2.76
CA GLU A 185 -13.89 -5.09 -3.95
C GLU A 185 -14.11 -3.85 -4.82
N VAL A 186 -13.03 -3.14 -5.10
CA VAL A 186 -13.00 -2.01 -6.04
C VAL A 186 -12.40 -2.49 -7.33
N VAL A 187 -13.25 -2.74 -8.32
CA VAL A 187 -12.83 -3.18 -9.66
C VAL A 187 -12.74 -1.98 -10.58
N GLY A 188 -11.72 -1.99 -11.42
CA GLY A 188 -11.53 -1.03 -12.49
C GLY A 188 -11.11 -1.72 -13.79
N GLY A 189 -10.95 -0.95 -14.86
CA GLY A 189 -10.43 -1.50 -16.11
C GLY A 189 -8.93 -1.80 -16.05
N LEU A 190 -8.41 -2.45 -17.09
CA LEU A 190 -7.00 -2.84 -17.24
C LEU A 190 -6.46 -3.75 -16.11
N GLY A 191 -7.34 -4.54 -15.51
CA GLY A 191 -6.96 -5.46 -14.44
C GLY A 191 -6.69 -4.79 -13.10
N PHE A 192 -7.21 -3.59 -12.88
CA PHE A 192 -7.19 -2.98 -11.55
C PHE A 192 -8.20 -3.69 -10.65
N SER A 193 -7.73 -4.17 -9.52
CA SER A 193 -8.55 -4.64 -8.42
C SER A 193 -7.88 -4.27 -7.11
N GLU A 194 -8.64 -3.71 -6.19
CA GLU A 194 -8.22 -3.43 -4.81
C GLU A 194 -9.30 -3.91 -3.86
N ILE A 195 -8.92 -4.67 -2.85
CA ILE A 195 -9.82 -5.12 -1.78
C ILE A 195 -9.66 -4.18 -0.60
N ALA A 196 -10.65 -3.32 -0.43
CA ALA A 196 -10.79 -2.48 0.76
C ALA A 196 -11.28 -3.32 1.94
N LEU A 197 -10.72 -3.08 3.12
CA LEU A 197 -11.08 -3.77 4.36
C LEU A 197 -11.69 -2.77 5.35
N PHE A 198 -12.84 -3.11 5.93
CA PHE A 198 -13.47 -2.31 6.98
C PHE A 198 -13.56 -3.10 8.28
N HIS A 199 -12.87 -2.62 9.31
CA HIS A 199 -12.96 -3.15 10.67
C HIS A 199 -14.15 -2.51 11.38
N GLN A 200 -15.19 -3.32 11.62
CA GLN A 200 -16.50 -2.83 12.07
C GLN A 200 -16.44 -2.21 13.46
N ALA A 201 -15.78 -2.85 14.42
CA ALA A 201 -15.75 -2.42 15.81
C ALA A 201 -15.13 -1.02 15.97
N SER A 202 -14.01 -0.75 15.28
CA SER A 202 -13.33 0.56 15.33
C SER A 202 -13.77 1.52 14.21
N ARG A 203 -14.69 1.09 13.32
CA ARG A 203 -15.13 1.85 12.14
C ARG A 203 -13.97 2.37 11.29
N THR A 204 -12.92 1.55 11.17
CA THR A 204 -11.71 1.88 10.42
C THR A 204 -11.75 1.22 9.04
N LEU A 205 -11.67 2.04 7.98
CA LEU A 205 -11.53 1.60 6.60
C LEU A 205 -10.05 1.57 6.22
N VAL A 206 -9.62 0.48 5.62
CA VAL A 206 -8.24 0.29 5.15
C VAL A 206 -8.23 0.15 3.63
N LEU A 207 -7.48 1.01 2.97
CA LEU A 207 -7.26 1.08 1.53
C LEU A 207 -5.76 0.95 1.21
N THR A 208 -5.42 0.92 -0.07
CA THR A 208 -4.04 1.04 -0.54
C THR A 208 -3.88 2.18 -1.53
N ASP A 209 -4.09 1.93 -2.81
CA ASP A 209 -3.78 2.86 -3.90
C ASP A 209 -5.00 3.65 -4.40
N LEU A 210 -6.20 3.30 -3.93
CA LEU A 210 -7.42 4.06 -4.25
C LEU A 210 -7.36 5.50 -3.69
N VAL A 211 -6.51 5.75 -2.71
CA VAL A 211 -6.18 7.08 -2.18
C VAL A 211 -4.68 7.19 -1.94
N LEU A 212 -4.05 8.19 -2.57
CA LEU A 212 -2.71 8.66 -2.23
C LEU A 212 -2.84 10.08 -1.66
N ASN A 213 -2.31 10.31 -0.45
CA ASN A 213 -2.46 11.60 0.22
C ASN A 213 -1.10 12.09 0.75
N LEU A 214 -0.18 12.31 -0.20
CA LEU A 214 1.22 12.60 0.09
C LEU A 214 1.38 14.03 0.64
N GLU A 215 2.10 14.19 1.75
CA GLU A 215 2.49 15.51 2.23
C GLU A 215 3.55 16.11 1.32
N ALA A 216 3.24 17.27 0.71
CA ALA A 216 4.15 17.93 -0.21
C ALA A 216 5.51 18.29 0.45
N SER A 217 5.52 18.56 1.76
CA SER A 217 6.75 18.83 2.54
C SER A 217 7.70 17.63 2.59
N LYS A 218 7.17 16.41 2.52
CA LYS A 218 7.92 15.15 2.56
C LYS A 218 8.43 14.70 1.18
N LEU A 219 7.97 15.34 0.11
CA LEU A 219 8.44 15.06 -1.25
C LEU A 219 9.69 15.89 -1.58
N PRO A 220 10.60 15.38 -2.44
CA PRO A 220 11.68 16.18 -3.01
C PRO A 220 11.16 17.46 -3.68
N ALA A 221 11.83 18.59 -3.45
CA ALA A 221 11.36 19.89 -3.93
C ALA A 221 11.00 19.94 -5.43
N PRO A 222 11.78 19.35 -6.35
CA PRO A 222 11.47 19.37 -7.77
C PRO A 222 10.18 18.62 -8.15
N ILE A 223 9.76 17.63 -7.32
CA ILE A 223 8.59 16.79 -7.60
C ILE A 223 7.29 17.43 -7.08
N ARG A 224 7.38 18.33 -6.10
CA ARG A 224 6.20 18.92 -5.44
C ARG A 224 5.18 19.56 -6.38
N PRO A 225 5.59 20.39 -7.37
CA PRO A 225 4.62 20.98 -8.29
C PRO A 225 3.85 19.93 -9.09
N LEU A 226 4.55 18.91 -9.58
CA LEU A 226 3.94 17.82 -10.35
C LEU A 226 3.01 16.96 -9.49
N ALA A 227 3.39 16.65 -8.27
CA ALA A 227 2.54 15.91 -7.34
C ALA A 227 1.23 16.67 -7.03
N ARG A 228 1.30 18.01 -6.86
CA ARG A 228 0.11 18.86 -6.71
C ARG A 228 -0.76 18.86 -7.97
N LEU A 229 -0.15 19.03 -9.13
CA LEU A 229 -0.86 19.00 -10.42
C LEU A 229 -1.58 17.67 -10.63
N PHE A 230 -0.96 16.56 -10.25
CA PHE A 230 -1.54 15.23 -10.33
C PHE A 230 -2.62 14.97 -9.26
N GLY A 231 -2.75 15.86 -8.26
CA GLY A 231 -3.75 15.74 -7.21
C GLY A 231 -3.49 14.59 -6.24
N VAL A 232 -2.23 14.15 -6.09
CA VAL A 232 -1.85 13.06 -5.17
C VAL A 232 -1.42 13.56 -3.79
N THR A 233 -1.57 14.87 -3.54
CA THR A 233 -1.11 15.51 -2.29
C THR A 233 -2.25 15.76 -1.32
N ALA A 234 -1.92 15.72 -0.02
CA ALA A 234 -2.80 16.12 1.07
C ALA A 234 -3.31 17.57 0.86
N PRO A 235 -4.54 17.89 1.38
CA PRO A 235 -5.38 17.05 2.26
C PRO A 235 -6.33 16.10 1.50
N ASP A 236 -6.62 16.31 0.24
CA ASP A 236 -7.65 15.63 -0.54
C ASP A 236 -7.05 14.85 -1.71
N GLY A 237 -5.99 14.10 -1.40
CA GLY A 237 -5.22 13.35 -2.39
C GLY A 237 -6.05 12.27 -3.09
N MET A 238 -5.73 12.06 -4.36
CA MET A 238 -6.37 11.09 -5.25
C MET A 238 -5.31 10.15 -5.82
N PRO A 239 -5.69 9.01 -6.42
CA PRO A 239 -4.75 8.19 -7.18
C PRO A 239 -4.10 9.00 -8.31
N PRO A 240 -2.89 8.64 -8.75
CA PRO A 240 -2.25 9.33 -9.87
C PRO A 240 -3.06 9.20 -11.16
N PRO A 241 -2.89 10.13 -12.13
CA PRO A 241 -3.72 10.21 -13.33
C PRO A 241 -3.85 8.90 -14.13
N TYR A 242 -2.74 8.15 -14.25
CA TYR A 242 -2.75 6.88 -14.98
C TYR A 242 -3.65 5.83 -14.30
N LEU A 243 -3.63 5.78 -12.96
CA LEU A 243 -4.44 4.85 -12.20
C LEU A 243 -5.92 5.25 -12.24
N ARG A 244 -6.22 6.55 -12.14
CA ARG A 244 -7.59 7.07 -12.35
C ARG A 244 -8.11 6.74 -13.75
N ALA A 245 -7.26 6.86 -14.78
CA ALA A 245 -7.63 6.50 -16.15
C ALA A 245 -7.90 5.00 -16.31
N ALA A 246 -7.09 4.13 -15.67
CA ALA A 246 -7.32 2.69 -15.65
C ALA A 246 -8.64 2.34 -14.95
N ILE A 247 -8.87 2.87 -13.75
CA ILE A 247 -10.08 2.61 -12.97
C ILE A 247 -11.34 3.08 -13.72
N LYS A 248 -11.28 4.27 -14.33
CA LYS A 248 -12.42 4.84 -15.09
C LYS A 248 -12.84 4.02 -16.32
N ARG A 249 -12.06 3.04 -16.77
CA ARG A 249 -12.48 2.16 -17.87
C ARG A 249 -13.62 1.22 -17.47
N ASP A 250 -13.79 0.96 -16.18
CA ASP A 250 -15.01 0.40 -15.61
C ASP A 250 -15.54 1.34 -14.51
N ARG A 251 -15.97 2.54 -14.97
CA ARG A 251 -16.43 3.57 -14.05
C ARG A 251 -17.65 3.14 -13.24
N ALA A 252 -18.55 2.38 -13.84
CA ALA A 252 -19.79 1.97 -13.19
C ALA A 252 -19.50 1.13 -11.93
N SER A 253 -18.70 0.08 -12.07
CA SER A 253 -18.28 -0.77 -10.96
C SER A 253 -17.50 0.02 -9.91
N ALA A 254 -16.54 0.84 -10.33
CA ALA A 254 -15.73 1.65 -9.43
C ALA A 254 -16.58 2.69 -8.65
N THR A 255 -17.54 3.35 -9.30
CA THR A 255 -18.44 4.30 -8.63
C THR A 255 -19.35 3.60 -7.62
N LYS A 256 -19.88 2.42 -7.96
CA LYS A 256 -20.68 1.61 -7.03
C LYS A 256 -19.86 1.24 -5.79
N ALA A 257 -18.63 0.78 -5.99
CA ALA A 257 -17.72 0.46 -4.88
C ALA A 257 -17.40 1.71 -4.03
N ALA A 258 -17.07 2.85 -4.67
CA ALA A 258 -16.82 4.11 -3.97
C ALA A 258 -18.01 4.57 -3.11
N SER A 259 -19.23 4.45 -3.63
CA SER A 259 -20.46 4.73 -2.88
C SER A 259 -20.59 3.80 -1.68
N ARG A 260 -20.32 2.50 -1.88
CA ARG A 260 -20.35 1.51 -0.80
C ARG A 260 -19.36 1.82 0.32
N LEU A 261 -18.14 2.27 -0.04
CA LEU A 261 -17.14 2.68 0.95
C LEU A 261 -17.62 3.86 1.81
N LEU A 262 -18.33 4.83 1.22
CA LEU A 262 -18.91 5.96 1.95
C LEU A 262 -20.10 5.57 2.83
N GLU A 263 -20.92 4.60 2.39
CA GLU A 263 -22.05 4.06 3.18
C GLU A 263 -21.60 3.39 4.47
N LEU A 264 -20.37 2.86 4.53
CA LEU A 264 -19.77 2.32 5.75
C LEU A 264 -19.55 3.40 6.81
N LYS A 265 -19.57 4.68 6.43
CA LYS A 265 -19.36 5.85 7.32
C LYS A 265 -18.13 5.68 8.20
N PRO A 266 -16.93 5.49 7.63
CA PRO A 266 -15.72 5.27 8.41
C PRO A 266 -15.39 6.48 9.27
N GLU A 267 -14.97 6.23 10.50
CA GLU A 267 -14.44 7.24 11.41
C GLU A 267 -12.95 7.49 11.16
N ARG A 268 -12.28 6.50 10.60
CA ARG A 268 -10.86 6.54 10.19
C ARG A 268 -10.71 5.88 8.82
N VAL A 269 -9.83 6.45 8.00
CA VAL A 269 -9.44 5.83 6.72
C VAL A 269 -7.93 5.77 6.64
N ILE A 270 -7.39 4.56 6.67
CA ILE A 270 -5.94 4.27 6.55
C ILE A 270 -5.67 3.84 5.11
N PHE A 271 -4.56 4.29 4.54
CA PHE A 271 -4.08 3.84 3.23
C PHE A 271 -2.56 3.77 3.21
N ALA A 272 -2.02 3.07 2.21
CA ALA A 272 -0.62 2.69 2.17
C ALA A 272 0.35 3.86 2.01
N HIS A 273 -0.09 5.01 1.47
CA HIS A 273 0.80 6.10 1.10
C HIS A 273 0.30 7.46 1.57
N GLY A 274 1.07 8.12 2.44
CA GLY A 274 0.82 9.49 2.88
C GLY A 274 0.03 9.61 4.18
N LEU A 275 -0.57 10.77 4.39
CA LEU A 275 -1.27 11.14 5.62
C LEU A 275 -2.69 10.57 5.61
N TRP A 276 -2.97 9.60 6.45
CA TRP A 276 -4.27 8.95 6.57
C TRP A 276 -5.31 9.88 7.26
N PHE A 277 -6.61 9.57 7.14
CA PHE A 277 -7.67 10.41 7.68
C PHE A 277 -8.07 9.95 9.08
N GLU A 278 -7.66 10.73 10.08
CA GLU A 278 -7.98 10.50 11.50
C GLU A 278 -9.32 11.10 11.93
N ARG A 279 -9.72 12.19 11.30
CA ARG A 279 -10.91 12.97 11.66
C ARG A 279 -11.68 13.32 10.42
N ASP A 280 -13.01 13.47 10.57
CA ASP A 280 -13.91 13.77 9.44
C ASP A 280 -13.67 12.84 8.25
N ALA A 281 -13.31 11.58 8.54
CA ALA A 281 -12.72 10.67 7.57
C ALA A 281 -13.69 10.33 6.42
N THR A 282 -15.00 10.22 6.70
CA THR A 282 -16.01 9.99 5.65
C THR A 282 -16.05 11.15 4.65
N ASN A 283 -15.99 12.40 5.11
CA ASN A 283 -16.00 13.55 4.20
C ASN A 283 -14.65 13.72 3.49
N ALA A 284 -13.53 13.47 4.17
CA ALA A 284 -12.21 13.45 3.54
C ALA A 284 -12.15 12.38 2.44
N LEU A 285 -12.65 11.17 2.70
CA LEU A 285 -12.76 10.11 1.70
C LEU A 285 -13.63 10.53 0.52
N ARG A 286 -14.79 11.18 0.77
CA ARG A 286 -15.66 11.70 -0.30
C ARG A 286 -14.91 12.69 -1.18
N ARG A 287 -14.15 13.63 -0.60
CA ARG A 287 -13.34 14.58 -1.36
C ARG A 287 -12.26 13.89 -2.17
N SER A 288 -11.60 12.88 -1.62
CA SER A 288 -10.58 12.08 -2.35
C SER A 288 -11.17 11.22 -3.46
N LEU A 289 -12.43 10.79 -3.34
CA LEU A 289 -13.14 10.00 -4.36
C LEU A 289 -13.99 10.85 -5.33
N ARG A 290 -13.94 12.20 -5.25
CA ARG A 290 -14.74 13.10 -6.11
C ARG A 290 -14.60 12.83 -7.61
N TRP A 291 -13.44 12.36 -8.04
CA TRP A 291 -13.14 12.02 -9.43
C TRP A 291 -13.92 10.81 -9.97
N LEU A 292 -14.51 9.98 -9.09
CA LEU A 292 -15.41 8.87 -9.40
C LEU A 292 -16.88 9.25 -9.20
N LEU A 293 -17.17 10.01 -8.17
CA LEU A 293 -18.52 10.28 -7.72
C LEU A 293 -19.21 11.40 -8.52
N GLY A 294 -18.43 12.22 -9.22
CA GLY A 294 -18.91 13.28 -10.10
C GLY A 294 -18.81 14.63 -9.45
#